data_5f6bbf74d84958a4efc45696fbfee724
#
_entry.id   5f6bbf74d84958a4efc45696fbfee724
#
_cell.length_a   1.000
_cell.length_b   1.000
_cell.length_c   1.000
_cell.angle_alpha   90.00
_cell.angle_beta   90.00
_cell.angle_gamma   90.00
#
_symmetry.space_group_name_H-M   'P 1'
#
loop_
_entity.id
_entity.type
_entity.pdbx_description
1 polymer ?
#
loop_
_entity_poly.entity_id
_entity_poly.type
_entity_poly.pdbx_seq_one_letter_code
_entity_poly.pdbx_strand_id
1 'polypeptide(L)'
;MTQELKSASTGPSSSSHADVADAGILLFSSAHKLIYMDSRARELSARINLSQSGYSASGVLPPSVTMLSAEIVKGVEAKITANDPTPFEIRRLISDMEHPVLLRGYGFPNGMGTKEGGVLILMEDIALRKEFRSKQAAERFHLTEREVEIVKNLSKVYTNKEIASALVLTEQAVKEAMKRIMQKTKTTTRTGILIEILGL
;
A
#
# COMPACT_ATOMS: atom_id res chain seq x y z
N MET A 1 -17.10 46.03 -17.70
CA MET A 1 -17.38 44.59 -17.90
C MET A 1 -16.07 43.82 -17.70
N THR A 2 -15.85 43.37 -16.50
CA THR A 2 -14.64 42.67 -16.10
C THR A 2 -15.02 41.22 -15.83
N GLN A 3 -14.56 40.29 -16.67
CA GLN A 3 -14.78 38.85 -16.48
C GLN A 3 -13.74 38.31 -15.51
N GLU A 4 -14.18 37.81 -14.36
CA GLU A 4 -13.38 36.99 -13.44
C GLU A 4 -13.21 35.57 -14.00
N LEU A 5 -11.96 35.20 -14.23
CA LEU A 5 -11.54 33.84 -14.51
C LEU A 5 -11.50 33.05 -13.18
N LYS A 6 -12.47 32.18 -12.98
CA LYS A 6 -12.45 31.16 -11.93
C LYS A 6 -11.39 30.10 -12.25
N SER A 7 -10.28 30.12 -11.57
CA SER A 7 -9.30 29.04 -11.55
C SER A 7 -9.86 27.87 -10.73
N ALA A 8 -10.13 26.75 -11.38
CA ALA A 8 -10.45 25.49 -10.71
C ALA A 8 -9.18 24.92 -10.09
N SER A 9 -9.08 25.03 -8.77
CA SER A 9 -8.08 24.34 -7.95
C SER A 9 -8.47 22.88 -7.87
N THR A 10 -7.81 22.01 -8.65
CA THR A 10 -7.84 20.56 -8.44
C THR A 10 -6.92 20.23 -7.29
N GLY A 11 -7.46 20.18 -6.07
CA GLY A 11 -6.74 19.70 -4.90
C GLY A 11 -6.41 18.21 -5.04
N PRO A 12 -5.30 17.74 -4.47
CA PRO A 12 -4.95 16.33 -4.49
C PRO A 12 -6.02 15.52 -3.74
N SER A 13 -6.49 14.45 -4.39
CA SER A 13 -7.50 13.54 -3.86
C SER A 13 -7.10 13.00 -2.47
N SER A 14 -8.03 13.07 -1.52
CA SER A 14 -7.90 12.73 -0.09
C SER A 14 -7.67 11.24 0.22
N SER A 15 -7.16 10.44 -0.73
CA SER A 15 -6.94 9.01 -0.57
C SER A 15 -5.61 8.61 0.08
N SER A 16 -4.71 9.57 0.37
CA SER A 16 -3.34 9.26 0.81
C SER A 16 -3.16 9.13 2.34
N HIS A 17 -4.09 9.60 3.16
CA HIS A 17 -3.90 9.62 4.62
C HIS A 17 -4.23 8.29 5.33
N ALA A 18 -5.09 7.46 4.78
CA ALA A 18 -5.43 6.15 5.37
C ALA A 18 -4.37 5.07 5.09
N ASP A 19 -3.56 5.23 4.05
CA ASP A 19 -2.58 4.24 3.61
C ASP A 19 -1.31 4.17 4.47
N VAL A 20 -1.03 5.19 5.29
CA VAL A 20 0.17 5.26 6.13
C VAL A 20 -0.06 4.75 7.55
N ALA A 21 -1.32 4.66 8.00
CA ALA A 21 -1.65 4.37 9.39
C ALA A 21 -1.22 2.97 9.88
N ASP A 22 -0.96 2.01 8.98
CA ASP A 22 -0.54 0.64 9.32
C ASP A 22 0.80 0.23 8.69
N ALA A 23 1.54 1.19 8.13
CA ALA A 23 2.87 0.97 7.59
C ALA A 23 3.93 1.09 8.67
N GLY A 24 4.91 0.17 8.66
CA GLY A 24 6.12 0.31 9.45
C GLY A 24 7.04 1.40 8.87
N ILE A 25 7.63 2.23 9.71
CA ILE A 25 8.41 3.40 9.32
C ILE A 25 9.87 3.22 9.72
N LEU A 26 10.78 3.44 8.76
CA LEU A 26 12.22 3.47 8.95
C LEU A 26 12.78 4.79 8.39
N LEU A 27 13.66 5.44 9.15
CA LEU A 27 14.40 6.62 8.70
C LEU A 27 15.89 6.35 8.76
N PHE A 28 16.60 6.72 7.69
CA PHE A 28 18.05 6.66 7.60
C PHE A 28 18.63 8.02 7.25
N SER A 29 19.82 8.32 7.76
CA SER A 29 20.61 9.45 7.31
C SER A 29 21.22 9.21 5.94
N SER A 30 21.78 10.28 5.33
CA SER A 30 22.62 10.18 4.14
C SER A 30 23.86 9.30 4.32
N ALA A 31 24.36 9.17 5.55
CA ALA A 31 25.44 8.25 5.92
C ALA A 31 24.99 6.80 6.15
N HIS A 32 23.81 6.41 5.66
CA HIS A 32 23.25 5.06 5.78
C HIS A 32 23.06 4.58 7.24
N LYS A 33 22.95 5.48 8.20
CA LYS A 33 22.71 5.16 9.61
C LYS A 33 21.21 5.16 9.89
N LEU A 34 20.70 4.11 10.52
CA LEU A 34 19.32 4.06 11.01
C LEU A 34 19.12 5.12 12.11
N ILE A 35 18.18 6.04 11.89
CA ILE A 35 17.82 7.10 12.83
C ILE A 35 16.59 6.73 13.63
N TYR A 36 15.62 6.10 12.97
CA TYR A 36 14.33 5.77 13.58
C TYR A 36 13.77 4.46 13.00
N MET A 37 13.13 3.69 13.84
CA MET A 37 12.35 2.49 13.50
C MET A 37 11.18 2.41 14.48
N ASP A 38 9.96 2.37 13.96
CA ASP A 38 8.78 2.17 14.80
C ASP A 38 8.56 0.68 15.16
N SER A 39 7.53 0.42 15.97
CA SER A 39 7.19 -0.94 16.41
C SER A 39 6.74 -1.83 15.25
N ARG A 40 6.01 -1.27 14.29
CA ARG A 40 5.52 -2.00 13.12
C ARG A 40 6.64 -2.39 12.17
N ALA A 41 7.58 -1.48 11.89
CA ALA A 41 8.76 -1.79 11.09
C ALA A 41 9.63 -2.89 11.75
N ARG A 42 9.73 -2.88 13.08
CA ARG A 42 10.45 -3.92 13.82
C ARG A 42 9.78 -5.29 13.69
N GLU A 43 8.45 -5.34 13.83
CA GLU A 43 7.67 -6.57 13.64
C GLU A 43 7.81 -7.12 12.23
N LEU A 44 7.62 -6.27 11.19
CA LEU A 44 7.75 -6.67 9.80
C LEU A 44 9.18 -7.12 9.44
N SER A 45 10.19 -6.45 9.99
CA SER A 45 11.60 -6.85 9.84
C SER A 45 11.88 -8.22 10.43
N ALA A 46 11.38 -8.50 11.65
CA ALA A 46 11.52 -9.80 12.30
C ALA A 46 10.85 -10.92 11.47
N ARG A 47 9.67 -10.64 10.91
CA ARG A 47 8.93 -11.58 10.06
C ARG A 47 9.66 -11.87 8.74
N ILE A 48 10.24 -10.86 8.10
CA ILE A 48 11.03 -11.03 6.88
C ILE A 48 12.29 -11.86 7.18
N ASN A 49 13.01 -11.57 8.28
CA ASN A 49 14.19 -12.33 8.67
C ASN A 49 13.85 -13.80 8.94
N LEU A 50 12.75 -14.07 9.64
CA LEU A 50 12.29 -15.43 9.92
C LEU A 50 12.00 -16.20 8.61
N SER A 51 11.35 -15.57 7.66
CA SER A 51 11.02 -16.18 6.36
C SER A 51 12.26 -16.47 5.51
N GLN A 52 13.21 -15.52 5.46
CA GLN A 52 14.37 -15.62 4.56
C GLN A 52 15.56 -16.39 5.15
N SER A 53 15.75 -16.35 6.46
CA SER A 53 16.92 -16.95 7.14
C SER A 53 16.58 -18.01 8.19
N GLY A 54 15.30 -18.24 8.48
CA GLY A 54 14.86 -19.12 9.56
C GLY A 54 15.20 -18.59 10.97
N TYR A 55 15.77 -17.40 11.08
CA TYR A 55 16.23 -16.82 12.34
C TYR A 55 15.66 -15.40 12.50
N SER A 56 15.01 -15.14 13.62
CA SER A 56 14.49 -13.83 13.98
C SER A 56 15.31 -13.24 15.13
N ALA A 57 16.17 -12.27 14.80
CA ALA A 57 16.84 -11.46 15.81
C ALA A 57 16.12 -10.12 15.94
N SER A 58 15.72 -9.80 17.17
CA SER A 58 15.09 -8.50 17.46
C SER A 58 16.07 -7.35 17.15
N GLY A 59 15.65 -6.40 16.33
CA GLY A 59 16.44 -5.22 16.00
C GLY A 59 17.40 -5.38 14.80
N VAL A 60 17.50 -6.57 14.20
CA VAL A 60 18.29 -6.78 12.99
C VAL A 60 17.44 -6.45 11.75
N LEU A 61 17.95 -5.54 10.92
CA LEU A 61 17.30 -5.20 9.66
C LEU A 61 17.48 -6.32 8.64
N PRO A 62 16.42 -6.68 7.89
CA PRO A 62 16.55 -7.64 6.79
C PRO A 62 17.52 -7.14 5.70
N PRO A 63 18.27 -8.05 5.05
CA PRO A 63 19.15 -7.71 3.94
C PRO A 63 18.42 -6.92 2.83
N SER A 64 17.16 -7.26 2.54
CA SER A 64 16.32 -6.54 1.57
C SER A 64 16.09 -5.06 1.92
N VAL A 65 15.96 -4.74 3.21
CA VAL A 65 15.80 -3.36 3.69
C VAL A 65 17.13 -2.61 3.63
N THR A 66 18.22 -3.22 4.07
CA THR A 66 19.55 -2.60 4.04
C THR A 66 20.05 -2.37 2.61
N MET A 67 19.79 -3.29 1.70
CA MET A 67 20.10 -3.14 0.27
C MET A 67 19.29 -1.99 -0.35
N LEU A 68 17.98 -1.92 -0.08
CA LEU A 68 17.14 -0.83 -0.57
C LEU A 68 17.59 0.52 -0.03
N SER A 69 17.89 0.63 1.27
CA SER A 69 18.37 1.89 1.85
C SER A 69 19.71 2.33 1.25
N ALA A 70 20.65 1.39 1.00
CA ALA A 70 21.93 1.69 0.37
C ALA A 70 21.76 2.17 -1.10
N GLU A 71 20.83 1.56 -1.84
CA GLU A 71 20.51 1.97 -3.21
C GLU A 71 19.94 3.39 -3.24
N ILE A 72 19.04 3.70 -2.31
CA ILE A 72 18.44 5.05 -2.21
C ILE A 72 19.49 6.08 -1.80
N VAL A 73 20.37 5.77 -0.84
CA VAL A 73 21.47 6.68 -0.45
C VAL A 73 22.33 7.04 -1.66
N LYS A 74 22.73 6.06 -2.47
CA LYS A 74 23.47 6.32 -3.72
C LYS A 74 22.70 7.22 -4.69
N GLY A 75 21.39 7.02 -4.81
CA GLY A 75 20.52 7.89 -5.60
C GLY A 75 20.44 9.33 -5.06
N VAL A 76 20.37 9.48 -3.75
CA VAL A 76 20.38 10.78 -3.07
C VAL A 76 21.72 11.50 -3.31
N GLU A 77 22.85 10.83 -3.15
CA GLU A 77 24.20 11.37 -3.42
C GLU A 77 24.35 11.82 -4.87
N ALA A 78 23.89 11.01 -5.81
CA ALA A 78 23.91 11.34 -7.24
C ALA A 78 23.08 12.60 -7.55
N LYS A 79 21.89 12.72 -6.96
CA LYS A 79 21.03 13.91 -7.12
C LYS A 79 21.61 15.16 -6.47
N ILE A 80 22.22 15.04 -5.29
CA ILE A 80 22.95 16.16 -4.64
C ILE A 80 24.08 16.63 -5.55
N THR A 81 24.86 15.70 -6.10
CA THR A 81 25.97 16.02 -7.03
C THR A 81 25.45 16.70 -8.31
N ALA A 82 24.30 16.27 -8.82
CA ALA A 82 23.65 16.87 -9.98
C ALA A 82 22.89 18.18 -9.68
N ASN A 83 22.87 18.62 -8.43
CA ASN A 83 22.07 19.75 -7.94
C ASN A 83 20.57 19.62 -8.27
N ASP A 84 20.06 18.38 -8.22
CA ASP A 84 18.66 18.04 -8.44
C ASP A 84 17.96 17.81 -7.09
N PRO A 85 17.09 18.73 -6.63
CA PRO A 85 16.43 18.64 -5.33
C PRO A 85 15.22 17.69 -5.33
N THR A 86 14.85 17.08 -6.47
CA THR A 86 13.62 16.33 -6.60
C THR A 86 13.68 15.00 -5.83
N PRO A 87 12.69 14.71 -4.95
CA PRO A 87 12.58 13.41 -4.31
C PRO A 87 12.29 12.31 -5.34
N PHE A 88 12.65 11.08 -5.00
CA PHE A 88 12.35 9.90 -5.82
C PHE A 88 11.90 8.73 -4.96
N GLU A 89 11.23 7.76 -5.56
CA GLU A 89 10.73 6.55 -4.91
C GLU A 89 11.30 5.29 -5.60
N ILE A 90 11.68 4.30 -4.79
CA ILE A 90 12.00 2.94 -5.24
C ILE A 90 11.08 1.97 -4.50
N ARG A 91 10.48 1.03 -5.23
CA ARG A 91 9.58 0.01 -4.67
C ARG A 91 10.20 -1.37 -4.80
N ARG A 92 10.05 -2.20 -3.77
CA ARG A 92 10.48 -3.58 -3.77
C ARG A 92 9.46 -4.45 -3.05
N LEU A 93 9.00 -5.52 -3.72
CA LEU A 93 8.09 -6.49 -3.14
C LEU A 93 8.89 -7.70 -2.62
N ILE A 94 8.65 -8.09 -1.37
CA ILE A 94 9.14 -9.33 -0.78
C ILE A 94 7.97 -10.31 -0.82
N SER A 95 8.01 -11.27 -1.75
CA SER A 95 6.88 -12.14 -2.13
C SER A 95 7.02 -13.61 -1.72
N ASP A 96 8.17 -14.01 -1.19
CA ASP A 96 8.51 -15.36 -0.74
C ASP A 96 7.92 -15.71 0.64
N MET A 97 6.84 -15.04 1.02
CA MET A 97 6.19 -15.11 2.32
C MET A 97 4.70 -15.33 2.16
N GLU A 98 4.07 -15.99 3.15
CA GLU A 98 2.61 -16.11 3.24
C GLU A 98 1.92 -14.73 3.23
N HIS A 99 2.54 -13.73 3.85
CA HIS A 99 2.11 -12.34 3.86
C HIS A 99 3.17 -11.44 3.20
N PRO A 100 3.07 -11.17 1.90
CA PRO A 100 4.02 -10.33 1.18
C PRO A 100 4.13 -8.93 1.78
N VAL A 101 5.36 -8.40 1.82
CA VAL A 101 5.65 -7.05 2.31
C VAL A 101 6.13 -6.18 1.15
N LEU A 102 5.47 -5.04 0.95
CA LEU A 102 5.92 -4.00 0.04
C LEU A 102 6.82 -3.02 0.78
N LEU A 103 8.03 -2.85 0.30
CA LEU A 103 8.95 -1.79 0.71
C LEU A 103 8.82 -0.62 -0.25
N ARG A 104 8.53 0.56 0.28
CA ARG A 104 8.51 1.83 -0.46
C ARG A 104 9.57 2.74 0.12
N GLY A 105 10.63 2.95 -0.62
CA GLY A 105 11.75 3.76 -0.20
C GLY A 105 11.77 5.11 -0.92
N TYR A 106 11.91 6.18 -0.16
CA TYR A 106 11.94 7.57 -0.65
C TYR A 106 13.29 8.19 -0.36
N GLY A 107 13.90 8.76 -1.38
CA GLY A 107 15.12 9.55 -1.27
C GLY A 107 14.83 11.06 -1.30
N PHE A 108 15.38 11.79 -0.35
CA PHE A 108 15.23 13.24 -0.21
C PHE A 108 16.59 13.92 -0.31
N PRO A 109 17.00 14.46 -1.48
CA PRO A 109 18.31 15.08 -1.67
C PRO A 109 18.56 16.31 -0.78
N ASN A 110 17.52 17.09 -0.46
CA ASN A 110 17.62 18.31 0.37
C ASN A 110 17.27 18.08 1.84
N GLY A 111 17.18 16.82 2.29
CA GLY A 111 16.81 16.46 3.65
C GLY A 111 15.35 16.76 4.02
N MET A 112 14.92 16.16 5.12
CA MET A 112 13.63 16.49 5.78
C MET A 112 13.85 17.65 6.77
N GLY A 113 14.25 18.83 6.26
CA GLY A 113 14.58 20.00 7.09
C GLY A 113 16.04 20.15 7.51
N THR A 114 16.94 19.33 6.99
CA THR A 114 18.40 19.43 7.16
C THR A 114 19.09 19.61 5.81
N LYS A 115 20.32 20.15 5.79
CA LYS A 115 21.13 20.25 4.55
C LYS A 115 21.66 18.89 4.08
N GLU A 116 21.51 17.85 4.89
CA GLU A 116 21.92 16.49 4.58
C GLU A 116 20.71 15.70 4.06
N GLY A 117 20.87 15.01 2.96
CA GLY A 117 19.84 14.15 2.40
C GLY A 117 19.37 13.07 3.40
N GLY A 118 18.22 12.47 3.14
CA GLY A 118 17.65 11.45 4.00
C GLY A 118 16.91 10.38 3.22
N VAL A 119 16.65 9.25 3.87
CA VAL A 119 15.90 8.12 3.33
C VAL A 119 14.76 7.75 4.27
N LEU A 120 13.55 7.66 3.73
CA LEU A 120 12.37 7.10 4.39
C LEU A 120 12.04 5.77 3.73
N ILE A 121 11.87 4.71 4.51
CA ILE A 121 11.30 3.45 4.01
C ILE A 121 10.00 3.17 4.75
N LEU A 122 8.93 2.94 3.98
CA LEU A 122 7.66 2.43 4.46
C LEU A 122 7.59 0.93 4.17
N MET A 123 7.16 0.16 5.15
CA MET A 123 6.97 -1.28 5.07
C MET A 123 5.47 -1.59 5.18
N GLU A 124 4.86 -2.12 4.14
CA GLU A 124 3.42 -2.38 4.08
C GLU A 124 3.15 -3.89 3.95
N ASP A 125 2.35 -4.45 4.85
CA ASP A 125 1.80 -5.80 4.70
C ASP A 125 0.66 -5.76 3.67
N ILE A 126 0.88 -6.39 2.51
CA ILE A 126 -0.09 -6.35 1.40
C ILE A 126 -1.37 -7.12 1.75
N ALA A 127 -1.29 -8.18 2.53
CA ALA A 127 -2.47 -8.97 2.91
C ALA A 127 -3.35 -8.19 3.89
N LEU A 128 -2.78 -7.60 4.93
CA LEU A 128 -3.49 -6.77 5.90
C LEU A 128 -4.08 -5.51 5.23
N ARG A 129 -3.32 -4.88 4.33
CA ARG A 129 -3.81 -3.73 3.56
C ARG A 129 -5.06 -4.06 2.76
N LYS A 130 -5.11 -5.23 2.11
CA LYS A 130 -6.32 -5.69 1.40
C LYS A 130 -7.49 -5.93 2.35
N GLU A 131 -7.23 -6.53 3.50
CA GLU A 131 -8.28 -6.79 4.51
C GLU A 131 -8.81 -5.49 5.11
N PHE A 132 -7.93 -4.56 5.48
CA PHE A 132 -8.32 -3.24 6.00
C PHE A 132 -9.13 -2.45 4.98
N ARG A 133 -8.69 -2.38 3.72
CA ARG A 133 -9.44 -1.72 2.64
C ARG A 133 -10.80 -2.35 2.41
N SER A 134 -10.90 -3.67 2.47
CA SER A 134 -12.20 -4.35 2.30
C SER A 134 -13.15 -4.07 3.47
N LYS A 135 -12.66 -3.96 4.71
CA LYS A 135 -13.47 -3.57 5.88
C LYS A 135 -13.93 -2.11 5.78
N GLN A 136 -13.00 -1.19 5.49
CA GLN A 136 -13.30 0.23 5.33
C GLN A 136 -14.30 0.46 4.17
N ALA A 137 -14.13 -0.26 3.05
CA ALA A 137 -15.07 -0.21 1.95
C ALA A 137 -16.42 -0.81 2.32
N ALA A 138 -16.46 -1.89 3.10
CA ALA A 138 -17.69 -2.47 3.59
C ALA A 138 -18.49 -1.46 4.42
N GLU A 139 -17.84 -0.71 5.31
CA GLU A 139 -18.44 0.37 6.08
C GLU A 139 -18.90 1.53 5.18
N ARG A 140 -18.02 2.03 4.30
CA ARG A 140 -18.30 3.15 3.40
C ARG A 140 -19.49 2.90 2.48
N PHE A 141 -19.61 1.68 1.95
CA PHE A 141 -20.65 1.30 1.00
C PHE A 141 -21.80 0.51 1.65
N HIS A 142 -21.80 0.38 2.98
CA HIS A 142 -22.78 -0.41 3.73
C HIS A 142 -22.97 -1.82 3.15
N LEU A 143 -21.85 -2.50 2.87
CA LEU A 143 -21.88 -3.87 2.39
C LEU A 143 -22.19 -4.83 3.52
N THR A 144 -23.05 -5.82 3.25
CA THR A 144 -23.28 -6.92 4.18
C THR A 144 -22.09 -7.88 4.18
N GLU A 145 -21.94 -8.69 5.24
CA GLU A 145 -20.88 -9.71 5.30
C GLU A 145 -20.84 -10.61 4.05
N ARG A 146 -22.03 -10.97 3.57
CA ARG A 146 -22.18 -11.79 2.36
C ARG A 146 -21.69 -11.09 1.10
N GLU A 147 -21.93 -9.80 0.98
CA GLU A 147 -21.45 -8.97 -0.13
C GLU A 147 -19.93 -8.80 -0.06
N VAL A 148 -19.37 -8.65 1.13
CA VAL A 148 -17.91 -8.61 1.36
C VAL A 148 -17.25 -9.92 0.91
N GLU A 149 -17.83 -11.09 1.26
CA GLU A 149 -17.31 -12.38 0.82
C GLU A 149 -17.37 -12.56 -0.71
N ILE A 150 -18.43 -12.08 -1.35
CA ILE A 150 -18.53 -12.07 -2.82
C ILE A 150 -17.42 -11.21 -3.41
N VAL A 151 -17.17 -10.00 -2.87
CA VAL A 151 -16.08 -9.10 -3.32
C VAL A 151 -14.70 -9.74 -3.12
N LYS A 152 -14.45 -10.42 -1.99
CA LYS A 152 -13.21 -11.18 -1.76
C LYS A 152 -12.96 -12.25 -2.83
N ASN A 153 -13.99 -12.99 -3.21
CA ASN A 153 -13.88 -13.99 -4.28
C ASN A 153 -13.79 -13.34 -5.67
N LEU A 154 -14.44 -12.20 -5.86
CA LEU A 154 -14.31 -11.37 -7.04
C LEU A 154 -12.85 -10.91 -7.27
N SER A 155 -12.15 -10.55 -6.23
CA SER A 155 -10.73 -10.14 -6.30
C SER A 155 -9.76 -11.28 -6.65
N LYS A 156 -10.21 -12.55 -6.50
CA LYS A 156 -9.49 -13.74 -6.97
C LYS A 156 -9.79 -14.07 -8.45
N VAL A 157 -10.50 -13.18 -9.14
CA VAL A 157 -10.92 -13.33 -10.55
C VAL A 157 -11.90 -14.48 -10.76
N TYR A 158 -12.59 -14.95 -9.72
CA TYR A 158 -13.59 -16.03 -9.82
C TYR A 158 -14.80 -15.60 -10.63
N THR A 159 -15.30 -16.47 -11.50
CA THR A 159 -16.58 -16.31 -12.19
C THR A 159 -17.76 -16.41 -11.21
N ASN A 160 -18.96 -15.96 -11.61
CA ASN A 160 -20.14 -16.09 -10.75
C ASN A 160 -20.43 -17.54 -10.35
N LYS A 161 -20.15 -18.51 -11.22
CA LYS A 161 -20.29 -19.94 -10.95
C LYS A 161 -19.30 -20.43 -9.88
N GLU A 162 -18.04 -19.99 -9.96
CA GLU A 162 -17.00 -20.33 -8.98
C GLU A 162 -17.27 -19.65 -7.62
N ILE A 163 -17.73 -18.38 -7.62
CA ILE A 163 -18.19 -17.70 -6.41
C ILE A 163 -19.37 -18.43 -5.77
N ALA A 164 -20.35 -18.84 -6.58
CA ALA A 164 -21.49 -19.59 -6.11
C ALA A 164 -21.08 -20.92 -5.46
N SER A 165 -20.16 -21.65 -6.09
CA SER A 165 -19.60 -22.89 -5.53
C SER A 165 -18.83 -22.66 -4.24
N ALA A 166 -17.96 -21.62 -4.20
CA ALA A 166 -17.14 -21.31 -3.03
C ALA A 166 -17.96 -20.87 -1.81
N LEU A 167 -19.10 -20.20 -2.03
CA LEU A 167 -19.96 -19.67 -0.96
C LEU A 167 -21.23 -20.49 -0.69
N VAL A 168 -21.36 -21.63 -1.34
CA VAL A 168 -22.55 -22.52 -1.26
C VAL A 168 -23.84 -21.74 -1.60
N LEU A 169 -23.81 -21.06 -2.75
CA LEU A 169 -24.92 -20.28 -3.29
C LEU A 169 -25.33 -20.76 -4.67
N THR A 170 -26.48 -20.25 -5.15
CA THR A 170 -26.84 -20.36 -6.56
C THR A 170 -26.15 -19.26 -7.38
N GLU A 171 -25.86 -19.52 -8.65
CA GLU A 171 -25.30 -18.50 -9.54
C GLU A 171 -26.24 -17.28 -9.68
N GLN A 172 -27.56 -17.52 -9.63
CA GLN A 172 -28.55 -16.45 -9.64
C GLN A 172 -28.44 -15.53 -8.42
N ALA A 173 -28.27 -16.12 -7.23
CA ALA A 173 -28.08 -15.35 -5.99
C ALA A 173 -26.80 -14.48 -6.04
N VAL A 174 -25.71 -15.00 -6.64
CA VAL A 174 -24.48 -14.23 -6.87
C VAL A 174 -24.72 -13.07 -7.83
N LYS A 175 -25.44 -13.29 -8.95
CA LYS A 175 -25.79 -12.23 -9.91
C LYS A 175 -26.61 -11.11 -9.26
N GLU A 176 -27.58 -11.46 -8.42
CA GLU A 176 -28.40 -10.48 -7.70
C GLU A 176 -27.57 -9.70 -6.66
N ALA A 177 -26.70 -10.39 -5.92
CA ALA A 177 -25.80 -9.73 -4.98
C ALA A 177 -24.83 -8.78 -5.70
N MET A 178 -24.26 -9.20 -6.84
CA MET A 178 -23.41 -8.35 -7.67
C MET A 178 -24.14 -7.07 -8.13
N LYS A 179 -25.42 -7.19 -8.52
CA LYS A 179 -26.24 -6.03 -8.89
C LYS A 179 -26.42 -5.06 -7.71
N ARG A 180 -26.68 -5.58 -6.50
CA ARG A 180 -26.77 -4.75 -5.28
C ARG A 180 -25.43 -4.08 -4.94
N ILE A 181 -24.33 -4.81 -5.03
CA ILE A 181 -22.98 -4.24 -4.81
C ILE A 181 -22.71 -3.11 -5.81
N MET A 182 -23.00 -3.31 -7.11
CA MET A 182 -22.85 -2.25 -8.12
C MET A 182 -23.67 -1.01 -7.78
N GLN A 183 -24.91 -1.17 -7.30
CA GLN A 183 -25.74 -0.05 -6.86
C GLN A 183 -25.13 0.70 -5.67
N LYS A 184 -24.65 -0.03 -4.66
CA LYS A 184 -24.05 0.54 -3.45
C LYS A 184 -22.72 1.26 -3.76
N THR A 185 -21.90 0.71 -4.64
CA THR A 185 -20.61 1.28 -5.05
C THR A 185 -20.74 2.31 -6.18
N LYS A 186 -21.96 2.54 -6.70
CA LYS A 186 -22.25 3.42 -7.85
C LYS A 186 -21.45 3.06 -9.10
N THR A 187 -21.20 1.77 -9.31
CA THR A 187 -20.48 1.24 -10.47
C THR A 187 -21.41 0.44 -11.37
N THR A 188 -21.03 0.25 -12.62
CA THR A 188 -21.82 -0.52 -13.61
C THR A 188 -21.09 -1.78 -14.09
N THR A 189 -19.85 -1.97 -13.65
CA THR A 189 -19.01 -3.07 -14.11
C THR A 189 -18.40 -3.84 -12.94
N ARG A 190 -18.08 -5.11 -13.16
CA ARG A 190 -17.36 -5.97 -12.24
C ARG A 190 -16.00 -5.38 -11.84
N THR A 191 -15.25 -4.85 -12.81
CA THR A 191 -13.97 -4.18 -12.58
C THR A 191 -14.15 -2.88 -11.78
N GLY A 192 -15.22 -2.14 -12.03
CA GLY A 192 -15.58 -0.93 -11.28
C GLY A 192 -15.73 -1.21 -9.79
N ILE A 193 -16.37 -2.33 -9.40
CA ILE A 193 -16.46 -2.74 -7.99
C ILE A 193 -15.06 -2.91 -7.39
N LEU A 194 -14.15 -3.60 -8.09
CA LEU A 194 -12.79 -3.83 -7.59
C LEU A 194 -11.98 -2.54 -7.46
N ILE A 195 -12.13 -1.62 -8.42
CA ILE A 195 -11.48 -0.30 -8.37
C ILE A 195 -11.96 0.49 -7.15
N GLU A 196 -13.28 0.58 -6.94
CA GLU A 196 -13.86 1.35 -5.83
C GLU A 196 -13.56 0.74 -4.44
N ILE A 197 -13.55 -0.58 -4.34
CA ILE A 197 -13.37 -1.26 -3.04
C ILE A 197 -11.90 -1.49 -2.72
N LEU A 198 -11.07 -1.85 -3.70
CA LEU A 198 -9.67 -2.20 -3.47
C LEU A 198 -8.72 -1.06 -3.82
N GLY A 199 -9.19 0.01 -4.48
CA GLY A 199 -8.37 1.14 -4.89
C GLY A 199 -7.29 0.73 -5.92
N LEU A 200 -7.68 -0.09 -6.91
CA LEU A 200 -6.80 -0.57 -7.97
C LEU A 200 -6.60 0.51 -9.04
#